data_13d097f168298e410fe6c7fa7d6e4e00
#
_entry.id   13d097f168298e410fe6c7fa7d6e4e00
#
_cell.length_a   1.000
_cell.length_b   1.000
_cell.length_c   1.000
_cell.angle_alpha   90.00
_cell.angle_beta   90.00
_cell.angle_gamma   90.00
#
_symmetry.space_group_name_H-M   'P 1'
#
loop_
_entity.id
_entity.type
_entity.pdbx_description
1 polymer ?
#
loop_
_entity_poly.entity_id
_entity_poly.type
_entity_poly.pdbx_seq_one_letter_code
_entity_poly.pdbx_strand_id
1 'polypeptide(L)'
;MILNFLEQGILQTFHQLDEKLIIVGKGKRYGQIMFVAGGAGSGKGFAIDNFLEGDKFKVKDPDEIKKAFQKIAKEKNKYPEIQGLDLTKPDDVFKLHMFVKKMGTAGKLLNNLLKDAEVSAKKGTLPNLLFDRTMKDMDDITEILPQLKAAGYESKNMHLTWVLTNYKVAVKNNLDPARGRVVPEDILLKTHTGAAKTVYSILKGKTNAGIKGDVNVILNNRENTIPFIDAEGEPIKGSGSKQIVIKDFTYLNMKKQGKPFNKEASVQKQLYHWVKKNVPNDALKHIKEPEL
;
A
#
# COMPACT_ATOMS: atom_id res chain seq x y z
N MET A 1 -26.43 -3.81 -35.01
CA MET A 1 -24.98 -4.04 -35.26
C MET A 1 -24.10 -3.16 -34.39
N ILE A 2 -24.42 -1.88 -34.17
CA ILE A 2 -23.62 -0.94 -33.31
C ILE A 2 -23.71 -1.31 -31.82
N LEU A 3 -24.87 -1.75 -31.31
CA LEU A 3 -25.03 -2.18 -29.91
C LEU A 3 -24.12 -3.38 -29.53
N ASN A 4 -23.94 -4.35 -30.43
CA ASN A 4 -23.10 -5.50 -30.22
C ASN A 4 -21.58 -5.13 -30.11
N PHE A 5 -21.16 -4.07 -30.80
CA PHE A 5 -19.77 -3.60 -30.70
C PHE A 5 -19.49 -2.88 -29.39
N LEU A 6 -20.45 -2.12 -28.86
CA LEU A 6 -20.36 -1.46 -27.56
C LEU A 6 -20.38 -2.47 -26.42
N GLU A 7 -21.27 -3.46 -26.44
CA GLU A 7 -21.33 -4.53 -25.44
C GLU A 7 -20.06 -5.40 -25.45
N GLN A 8 -19.52 -5.75 -26.61
CA GLN A 8 -18.26 -6.48 -26.73
C GLN A 8 -17.08 -5.64 -26.25
N GLY A 9 -17.05 -4.35 -26.54
CA GLY A 9 -16.04 -3.42 -26.04
C GLY A 9 -16.09 -3.28 -24.53
N ILE A 10 -17.28 -3.15 -23.94
CA ILE A 10 -17.48 -3.08 -22.49
C ILE A 10 -17.07 -4.41 -21.83
N LEU A 11 -17.49 -5.55 -22.36
CA LEU A 11 -17.13 -6.87 -21.84
C LEU A 11 -15.61 -7.14 -21.92
N GLN A 12 -14.94 -6.77 -23.04
CA GLN A 12 -13.49 -6.85 -23.14
C GLN A 12 -12.80 -5.93 -22.14
N THR A 13 -13.34 -4.75 -21.89
CA THR A 13 -12.80 -3.79 -20.92
C THR A 13 -12.98 -4.31 -19.49
N PHE A 14 -14.11 -4.95 -19.16
CA PHE A 14 -14.31 -5.61 -17.86
C PHE A 14 -13.38 -6.81 -17.69
N HIS A 15 -13.18 -7.65 -18.70
CA HIS A 15 -12.18 -8.74 -18.65
C HIS A 15 -10.75 -8.21 -18.46
N GLN A 16 -10.38 -7.11 -19.12
CA GLN A 16 -9.07 -6.48 -18.91
C GLN A 16 -8.94 -5.86 -17.52
N LEU A 17 -10.03 -5.44 -16.87
CA LEU A 17 -10.02 -4.98 -15.48
C LEU A 17 -9.84 -6.12 -14.49
N ASP A 18 -10.50 -7.26 -14.70
CA ASP A 18 -10.30 -8.46 -13.88
C ASP A 18 -8.87 -9.01 -14.00
N GLU A 19 -8.25 -8.91 -15.17
CA GLU A 19 -6.84 -9.28 -15.38
C GLU A 19 -5.86 -8.33 -14.67
N LYS A 20 -6.28 -7.11 -14.31
CA LYS A 20 -5.45 -6.11 -13.65
C LYS A 20 -5.54 -6.13 -12.12
N LEU A 21 -6.46 -6.87 -11.53
CA LEU A 21 -6.54 -7.03 -10.08
C LEU A 21 -5.47 -7.99 -9.58
N ILE A 22 -4.71 -7.56 -8.59
CA ILE A 22 -3.75 -8.41 -7.89
C ILE A 22 -4.49 -9.21 -6.83
N ILE A 23 -4.87 -10.42 -7.18
CA ILE A 23 -5.48 -11.38 -6.27
C ILE A 23 -4.38 -12.12 -5.51
N VAL A 24 -4.39 -12.03 -4.19
CA VAL A 24 -3.44 -12.72 -3.33
C VAL A 24 -4.04 -13.96 -2.68
N GLY A 25 -3.18 -14.86 -2.21
CA GLY A 25 -3.60 -16.04 -1.45
C GLY A 25 -4.48 -16.99 -2.25
N LYS A 26 -4.41 -16.97 -3.58
CA LYS A 26 -5.26 -17.76 -4.48
C LYS A 26 -6.75 -17.51 -4.27
N GLY A 27 -7.13 -16.27 -3.93
CA GLY A 27 -8.52 -15.87 -3.71
C GLY A 27 -9.18 -16.43 -2.44
N LYS A 28 -8.40 -16.88 -1.46
CA LYS A 28 -8.94 -17.37 -0.19
C LYS A 28 -9.70 -16.27 0.54
N ARG A 29 -10.88 -16.61 1.03
CA ARG A 29 -11.80 -15.66 1.66
C ARG A 29 -11.33 -15.13 3.02
N TYR A 30 -10.55 -15.89 3.78
CA TYR A 30 -10.20 -15.61 5.18
C TYR A 30 -8.71 -15.79 5.46
N GLY A 31 -8.24 -15.12 6.48
CA GLY A 31 -6.91 -15.29 7.05
C GLY A 31 -5.76 -14.76 6.21
N GLN A 32 -6.02 -13.82 5.31
CA GLN A 32 -4.99 -13.20 4.50
C GLN A 32 -4.46 -11.94 5.17
N ILE A 33 -3.15 -11.76 5.12
CA ILE A 33 -2.46 -10.54 5.56
C ILE A 33 -1.78 -9.90 4.35
N MET A 34 -2.06 -8.63 4.10
CA MET A 34 -1.40 -7.84 3.08
C MET A 34 -0.60 -6.71 3.73
N PHE A 35 0.70 -6.68 3.49
CA PHE A 35 1.53 -5.51 3.75
C PHE A 35 1.65 -4.70 2.46
N VAL A 36 1.23 -3.44 2.49
CA VAL A 36 1.42 -2.51 1.38
C VAL A 36 2.54 -1.56 1.73
N ALA A 37 3.63 -1.68 0.99
CA ALA A 37 4.85 -0.89 1.16
C ALA A 37 4.92 0.27 0.18
N GLY A 38 5.60 1.34 0.57
CA GLY A 38 5.88 2.49 -0.31
C GLY A 38 6.02 3.78 0.48
N GLY A 39 6.87 4.70 0.01
CA GLY A 39 7.09 5.98 0.65
C GLY A 39 5.82 6.85 0.71
N ALA A 40 5.88 7.94 1.46
CA ALA A 40 4.79 8.91 1.47
C ALA A 40 4.56 9.47 0.05
N GLY A 41 3.32 9.71 -0.36
CA GLY A 41 3.00 10.18 -1.72
C GLY A 41 3.13 9.14 -2.84
N SER A 42 3.47 7.86 -2.53
CA SER A 42 3.59 6.82 -3.56
C SER A 42 2.26 6.33 -4.14
N GLY A 43 1.13 6.76 -3.58
CA GLY A 43 -0.19 6.35 -4.04
C GLY A 43 -0.63 4.97 -3.54
N LYS A 44 -0.18 4.54 -2.35
CA LYS A 44 -0.61 3.28 -1.73
C LYS A 44 -2.14 3.19 -1.60
N GLY A 45 -2.79 4.24 -1.07
CA GLY A 45 -4.26 4.26 -0.98
C GLY A 45 -4.93 4.03 -2.33
N PHE A 46 -4.44 4.70 -3.39
CA PHE A 46 -4.94 4.48 -4.74
C PHE A 46 -4.74 3.02 -5.20
N ALA A 47 -3.58 2.43 -4.92
CA ALA A 47 -3.32 1.03 -5.27
C ALA A 47 -4.20 0.06 -4.47
N ILE A 48 -4.45 0.33 -3.20
CA ILE A 48 -5.35 -0.46 -2.35
C ILE A 48 -6.77 -0.44 -2.91
N ASP A 49 -7.28 0.75 -3.25
CA ASP A 49 -8.65 0.94 -3.72
C ASP A 49 -8.90 0.39 -5.14
N ASN A 50 -7.85 0.32 -5.98
CA ASN A 50 -8.02 0.03 -7.40
C ASN A 50 -7.32 -1.24 -7.90
N PHE A 51 -6.31 -1.75 -7.17
CA PHE A 51 -5.50 -2.88 -7.65
C PHE A 51 -5.40 -4.06 -6.69
N LEU A 52 -5.77 -3.90 -5.40
CA LEU A 52 -5.49 -4.89 -4.36
C LEU A 52 -6.75 -5.47 -3.69
N GLU A 53 -7.93 -5.32 -4.29
CA GLU A 53 -9.20 -5.75 -3.68
C GLU A 53 -9.32 -5.28 -2.21
N GLY A 54 -8.99 -4.01 -1.96
CA GLY A 54 -8.94 -3.44 -0.61
C GLY A 54 -10.22 -3.61 0.22
N ASP A 55 -11.37 -3.69 -0.45
CA ASP A 55 -12.68 -3.95 0.13
C ASP A 55 -12.79 -5.32 0.84
N LYS A 56 -11.97 -6.29 0.46
CA LYS A 56 -11.90 -7.61 1.11
C LYS A 56 -11.06 -7.63 2.38
N PHE A 57 -10.40 -6.52 2.71
CA PHE A 57 -9.49 -6.39 3.84
C PHE A 57 -9.97 -5.34 4.84
N LYS A 58 -9.74 -5.60 6.13
CA LYS A 58 -9.79 -4.56 7.15
C LYS A 58 -8.47 -3.78 7.09
N VAL A 59 -8.53 -2.58 6.53
CA VAL A 59 -7.36 -1.72 6.35
C VAL A 59 -6.91 -1.14 7.70
N LYS A 60 -5.63 -1.23 7.98
CA LYS A 60 -4.95 -0.60 9.11
C LYS A 60 -4.04 0.52 8.60
N ASP A 61 -4.61 1.71 8.54
CA ASP A 61 -3.93 2.94 8.16
C ASP A 61 -3.70 3.82 9.39
N PRO A 62 -2.44 4.11 9.76
CA PRO A 62 -2.13 5.05 10.84
C PRO A 62 -2.71 6.46 10.63
N ASP A 63 -2.98 6.86 9.41
CA ASP A 63 -3.50 8.18 9.10
C ASP A 63 -4.98 8.30 9.47
N GLU A 64 -5.75 7.23 9.40
CA GLU A 64 -7.14 7.22 9.89
C GLU A 64 -7.19 7.45 11.41
N ILE A 65 -6.21 6.94 12.16
CA ILE A 65 -6.09 7.20 13.60
C ILE A 65 -5.84 8.70 13.86
N LYS A 66 -4.97 9.33 13.06
CA LYS A 66 -4.66 10.75 13.16
C LYS A 66 -5.91 11.61 12.89
N LYS A 67 -6.65 11.29 11.81
CA LYS A 67 -7.91 11.96 11.48
C LYS A 67 -8.94 11.83 12.61
N ALA A 68 -9.07 10.64 13.21
CA ALA A 68 -9.98 10.40 14.32
C ALA A 68 -9.61 11.25 15.54
N PHE A 69 -8.32 11.39 15.91
CA PHE A 69 -7.89 12.26 16.99
C PHE A 69 -8.17 13.73 16.71
N GLN A 70 -7.92 14.22 15.50
CA GLN A 70 -8.25 15.59 15.13
C GLN A 70 -9.76 15.88 15.23
N LYS A 71 -10.58 14.94 14.74
CA LYS A 71 -12.03 15.05 14.85
C LYS A 71 -12.48 15.13 16.32
N ILE A 72 -11.97 14.25 17.17
CA ILE A 72 -12.28 14.27 18.62
C ILE A 72 -11.79 15.57 19.28
N ALA A 73 -10.58 16.04 18.93
CA ALA A 73 -10.05 17.29 19.46
C ALA A 73 -10.96 18.48 19.13
N LYS A 74 -11.43 18.55 17.88
CA LYS A 74 -12.31 19.62 17.40
C LYS A 74 -13.72 19.54 17.98
N GLU A 75 -14.36 18.36 17.94
CA GLU A 75 -15.79 18.19 18.29
C GLU A 75 -16.03 18.09 19.80
N LYS A 76 -15.09 17.52 20.54
CA LYS A 76 -15.24 17.25 21.98
C LYS A 76 -14.37 18.15 22.86
N ASN A 77 -13.70 19.12 22.28
CA ASN A 77 -12.77 20.02 22.98
C ASN A 77 -11.74 19.24 23.86
N LYS A 78 -11.26 18.12 23.36
CA LYS A 78 -10.24 17.27 24.02
C LYS A 78 -8.90 17.41 23.32
N TYR A 79 -7.83 17.08 24.02
CA TYR A 79 -6.48 17.09 23.48
C TYR A 79 -6.03 18.46 22.96
N PRO A 80 -5.90 19.46 23.86
CA PRO A 80 -5.54 20.84 23.48
C PRO A 80 -4.23 20.91 22.67
N GLU A 81 -3.33 19.95 22.84
CA GLU A 81 -2.03 19.87 22.15
C GLU A 81 -2.16 19.71 20.63
N ILE A 82 -3.29 19.22 20.15
CA ILE A 82 -3.53 18.96 18.73
C ILE A 82 -4.72 19.75 18.17
N GLN A 83 -5.32 20.64 18.99
CA GLN A 83 -6.36 21.54 18.51
C GLN A 83 -5.76 22.60 17.58
N GLY A 84 -6.46 22.91 16.49
CA GLY A 84 -6.03 23.94 15.55
C GLY A 84 -4.81 23.59 14.70
N LEU A 85 -4.32 22.36 14.75
CA LEU A 85 -3.23 21.94 13.87
C LEU A 85 -3.67 21.98 12.40
N ASP A 86 -2.84 22.61 11.59
CA ASP A 86 -3.00 22.71 10.13
C ASP A 86 -2.14 21.66 9.43
N LEU A 87 -2.76 20.61 8.91
CA LEU A 87 -2.03 19.52 8.25
C LEU A 87 -1.39 19.90 6.91
N THR A 88 -1.64 21.08 6.39
CA THR A 88 -0.88 21.62 5.26
C THR A 88 0.52 22.09 5.69
N LYS A 89 0.76 22.23 7.00
CA LYS A 89 2.06 22.60 7.58
C LYS A 89 2.81 21.33 8.05
N PRO A 90 4.01 21.08 7.53
CA PRO A 90 4.79 19.90 7.88
C PRO A 90 5.03 19.70 9.39
N ASP A 91 5.28 20.80 10.12
CA ASP A 91 5.51 20.77 11.56
C ASP A 91 4.29 20.30 12.35
N ASP A 92 3.09 20.71 11.93
CA ASP A 92 1.85 20.31 12.57
C ASP A 92 1.51 18.85 12.27
N VAL A 93 1.82 18.38 11.07
CA VAL A 93 1.76 16.94 10.72
C VAL A 93 2.68 16.13 11.63
N PHE A 94 3.89 16.63 11.87
CA PHE A 94 4.86 15.97 12.76
C PHE A 94 4.37 15.96 14.21
N LYS A 95 3.87 17.10 14.74
CA LYS A 95 3.29 17.18 16.09
C LYS A 95 2.17 16.16 16.28
N LEU A 96 1.22 16.09 15.32
CA LEU A 96 0.14 15.11 15.36
C LEU A 96 0.65 13.67 15.35
N HIS A 97 1.67 13.38 14.53
CA HIS A 97 2.30 12.07 14.50
C HIS A 97 2.90 11.69 15.87
N MET A 98 3.64 12.59 16.48
CA MET A 98 4.25 12.36 17.81
C MET A 98 3.20 12.19 18.90
N PHE A 99 2.11 12.98 18.86
CA PHE A 99 0.98 12.82 19.77
C PHE A 99 0.34 11.43 19.66
N VAL A 100 -0.03 11.00 18.44
CA VAL A 100 -0.65 9.68 18.21
C VAL A 100 0.27 8.54 18.65
N LYS A 101 1.59 8.67 18.39
CA LYS A 101 2.60 7.71 18.86
C LYS A 101 2.64 7.64 20.40
N LYS A 102 2.64 8.77 21.10
CA LYS A 102 2.61 8.85 22.57
C LYS A 102 1.36 8.17 23.14
N MET A 103 0.20 8.32 22.48
CA MET A 103 -1.06 7.72 22.92
C MET A 103 -1.08 6.19 22.79
N GLY A 104 -0.21 5.60 21.99
CA GLY A 104 -0.12 4.15 21.78
C GLY A 104 -1.39 3.52 21.18
N THR A 105 -2.26 4.33 20.57
CA THR A 105 -3.62 3.90 20.14
C THR A 105 -3.55 2.86 19.02
N ALA A 106 -2.58 2.96 18.12
CA ALA A 106 -2.40 1.98 17.04
C ALA A 106 -2.16 0.57 17.58
N GLY A 107 -1.31 0.43 18.61
CA GLY A 107 -1.05 -0.85 19.28
C GLY A 107 -2.29 -1.38 20.02
N LYS A 108 -3.00 -0.51 20.75
CA LYS A 108 -4.23 -0.91 21.47
C LYS A 108 -5.32 -1.39 20.52
N LEU A 109 -5.54 -0.69 19.40
CA LEU A 109 -6.51 -1.09 18.38
C LEU A 109 -6.12 -2.41 17.72
N LEU A 110 -4.83 -2.61 17.44
CA LEU A 110 -4.35 -3.87 16.91
C LEU A 110 -4.56 -5.00 17.89
N ASN A 111 -4.19 -4.85 19.17
CA ASN A 111 -4.37 -5.87 20.19
C ASN A 111 -5.83 -6.27 20.35
N ASN A 112 -6.76 -5.31 20.35
CA ASN A 112 -8.20 -5.62 20.41
C ASN A 112 -8.65 -6.41 19.18
N LEU A 113 -8.23 -5.99 17.99
CA LEU A 113 -8.55 -6.71 16.75
C LEU A 113 -8.02 -8.14 16.78
N LEU A 114 -6.81 -8.36 17.29
CA LEU A 114 -6.20 -9.68 17.33
C LEU A 114 -6.85 -10.60 18.39
N LYS A 115 -7.31 -10.05 19.51
CA LYS A 115 -8.14 -10.81 20.48
C LYS A 115 -9.44 -11.30 19.83
N ASP A 116 -10.12 -10.45 19.08
CA ASP A 116 -11.31 -10.84 18.33
C ASP A 116 -10.98 -11.87 17.23
N ALA A 117 -9.79 -11.75 16.62
CA ALA A 117 -9.30 -12.69 15.63
C ALA A 117 -9.04 -14.08 16.20
N GLU A 118 -8.53 -14.20 17.44
CA GLU A 118 -8.34 -15.50 18.10
C GLU A 118 -9.66 -16.29 18.24
N VAL A 119 -10.75 -15.59 18.55
CA VAL A 119 -12.09 -16.20 18.60
C VAL A 119 -12.54 -16.64 17.21
N SER A 120 -12.26 -15.83 16.20
CA SER A 120 -12.59 -16.09 14.79
C SER A 120 -11.74 -17.23 14.22
N ALA A 121 -10.49 -17.38 14.66
CA ALA A 121 -9.59 -18.46 14.25
C ALA A 121 -10.17 -19.85 14.56
N LYS A 122 -10.77 -20.01 15.75
CA LYS A 122 -11.44 -21.27 16.15
C LYS A 122 -12.62 -21.64 15.25
N LYS A 123 -13.20 -20.65 14.56
CA LYS A 123 -14.30 -20.83 13.60
C LYS A 123 -13.83 -20.89 12.13
N GLY A 124 -12.51 -20.82 11.87
CA GLY A 124 -11.97 -20.79 10.51
C GLY A 124 -12.27 -19.50 9.73
N THR A 125 -12.67 -18.41 10.41
CA THR A 125 -13.13 -17.15 9.81
C THR A 125 -12.23 -15.96 10.16
N LEU A 126 -10.91 -16.18 10.26
CA LEU A 126 -9.95 -15.10 10.49
C LEU A 126 -10.16 -13.96 9.50
N PRO A 127 -10.31 -12.70 9.96
CA PRO A 127 -10.48 -11.58 9.05
C PRO A 127 -9.24 -11.38 8.20
N ASN A 128 -9.41 -10.88 6.98
CA ASN A 128 -8.29 -10.41 6.18
C ASN A 128 -7.87 -9.03 6.67
N LEU A 129 -6.56 -8.82 6.85
CA LEU A 129 -6.00 -7.56 7.33
C LEU A 129 -5.02 -6.98 6.32
N LEU A 130 -5.13 -5.69 6.08
CA LEU A 130 -4.21 -4.93 5.26
C LEU A 130 -3.51 -3.87 6.13
N PHE A 131 -2.18 -3.89 6.08
CA PHE A 131 -1.32 -2.92 6.76
C PHE A 131 -0.72 -1.96 5.74
N ASP A 132 -1.21 -0.71 5.71
CA ASP A 132 -0.56 0.37 4.97
C ASP A 132 0.65 0.83 5.77
N ARG A 133 1.84 0.53 5.26
CA ARG A 133 3.12 0.84 5.90
C ARG A 133 4.09 1.47 4.91
N THR A 134 5.00 2.29 5.40
CA THR A 134 6.08 2.81 4.55
C THR A 134 7.12 1.75 4.23
N MET A 135 7.32 0.79 5.13
CA MET A 135 8.38 -0.20 5.07
C MET A 135 9.78 0.43 5.00
N LYS A 136 9.94 1.58 5.67
CA LYS A 136 11.23 2.29 5.72
C LYS A 136 12.33 1.47 6.40
N ASP A 137 11.95 0.55 7.26
CA ASP A 137 12.80 -0.43 7.94
C ASP A 137 12.05 -1.75 8.13
N MET A 138 12.73 -2.77 8.64
CA MET A 138 12.13 -4.10 8.85
C MET A 138 11.17 -4.13 10.05
N ASP A 139 11.26 -3.17 10.94
CA ASP A 139 10.45 -3.12 12.17
C ASP A 139 8.96 -2.99 11.83
N ASP A 140 8.64 -2.35 10.70
CA ASP A 140 7.27 -2.30 10.16
C ASP A 140 6.60 -3.68 9.99
N ILE A 141 7.39 -4.75 9.86
CA ILE A 141 6.91 -6.13 9.80
C ILE A 141 7.26 -6.91 11.07
N THR A 142 8.53 -6.86 11.51
CA THR A 142 9.04 -7.75 12.55
C THR A 142 8.38 -7.54 13.90
N GLU A 143 7.93 -6.33 14.21
CA GLU A 143 7.19 -6.03 15.44
C GLU A 143 5.77 -6.63 15.45
N ILE A 144 5.15 -6.78 14.29
CA ILE A 144 3.76 -7.21 14.20
C ILE A 144 3.61 -8.73 13.93
N LEU A 145 4.60 -9.34 13.29
CA LEU A 145 4.54 -10.76 12.91
C LEU A 145 4.29 -11.74 14.07
N PRO A 146 4.95 -11.58 15.25
CA PRO A 146 4.69 -12.48 16.38
C PRO A 146 3.23 -12.42 16.84
N GLN A 147 2.66 -11.22 16.88
CA GLN A 147 1.27 -10.98 17.28
C GLN A 147 0.29 -11.61 16.28
N LEU A 148 0.54 -11.46 14.98
CA LEU A 148 -0.29 -12.08 13.94
C LEU A 148 -0.25 -13.60 14.02
N LYS A 149 0.93 -14.18 14.24
CA LYS A 149 1.07 -15.64 14.42
C LYS A 149 0.36 -16.14 15.65
N ALA A 150 0.46 -15.44 16.78
CA ALA A 150 -0.24 -15.78 18.01
C ALA A 150 -1.76 -15.76 17.81
N ALA A 151 -2.28 -14.83 17.00
CA ALA A 151 -3.69 -14.76 16.64
C ALA A 151 -4.15 -15.82 15.61
N GLY A 152 -3.25 -16.70 15.15
CA GLY A 152 -3.57 -17.80 14.24
C GLY A 152 -3.31 -17.55 12.77
N TYR A 153 -2.70 -16.41 12.38
CA TYR A 153 -2.34 -16.16 10.98
C TYR A 153 -1.09 -16.94 10.59
N GLU A 154 -1.14 -17.58 9.43
CA GLU A 154 -0.03 -18.35 8.90
C GLU A 154 0.87 -17.52 7.97
N SER A 155 2.19 -17.69 8.07
CA SER A 155 3.17 -16.98 7.21
C SER A 155 2.92 -17.19 5.71
N LYS A 156 2.37 -18.36 5.30
CA LYS A 156 2.05 -18.62 3.89
C LYS A 156 0.94 -17.73 3.33
N ASN A 157 0.11 -17.13 4.21
CA ASN A 157 -0.97 -16.21 3.89
C ASN A 157 -0.58 -14.75 4.15
N MET A 158 0.70 -14.47 4.37
CA MET A 158 1.24 -13.11 4.54
C MET A 158 1.91 -12.67 3.25
N HIS A 159 1.40 -11.60 2.67
CA HIS A 159 1.73 -11.07 1.35
C HIS A 159 2.37 -9.69 1.48
N LEU A 160 3.12 -9.31 0.46
CA LEU A 160 3.73 -7.97 0.36
C LEU A 160 3.48 -7.40 -1.03
N THR A 161 3.01 -6.17 -1.09
CA THR A 161 2.94 -5.40 -2.32
C THR A 161 3.68 -4.09 -2.15
N TRP A 162 4.68 -3.86 -2.98
CA TRP A 162 5.41 -2.60 -3.01
C TRP A 162 4.85 -1.67 -4.08
N VAL A 163 4.33 -0.53 -3.66
CA VAL A 163 3.92 0.55 -4.56
C VAL A 163 5.12 1.45 -4.80
N LEU A 164 5.84 1.16 -5.88
CA LEU A 164 6.99 1.91 -6.35
C LEU A 164 6.51 3.08 -7.20
N THR A 165 6.92 4.29 -6.85
CA THR A 165 6.58 5.53 -7.56
C THR A 165 7.85 6.32 -7.76
N ASN A 166 7.95 7.03 -8.89
CA ASN A 166 9.05 7.95 -9.12
C ASN A 166 9.09 9.01 -8.00
N TYR A 167 10.27 9.20 -7.40
CA TYR A 167 10.41 10.07 -6.24
C TYR A 167 9.96 11.51 -6.54
N LYS A 168 10.25 12.05 -7.73
CA LYS A 168 9.78 13.39 -8.14
C LYS A 168 8.24 13.46 -8.21
N VAL A 169 7.60 12.37 -8.67
CA VAL A 169 6.13 12.26 -8.68
C VAL A 169 5.59 12.20 -7.26
N ALA A 170 6.25 11.46 -6.37
CA ALA A 170 5.86 11.39 -4.96
C ALA A 170 5.98 12.75 -4.25
N VAL A 171 7.04 13.52 -4.51
CA VAL A 171 7.20 14.90 -4.03
C VAL A 171 6.03 15.78 -4.51
N LYS A 172 5.73 15.74 -5.81
CA LYS A 172 4.57 16.49 -6.38
C LYS A 172 3.25 16.08 -5.75
N ASN A 173 3.03 14.78 -5.57
CA ASN A 173 1.84 14.25 -4.90
C ASN A 173 1.76 14.68 -3.42
N ASN A 174 2.91 14.83 -2.74
CA ASN A 174 2.94 15.27 -1.35
C ASN A 174 2.45 16.71 -1.19
N LEU A 175 2.68 17.54 -2.20
CA LEU A 175 2.28 18.96 -2.23
C LEU A 175 0.85 19.17 -2.79
N ASP A 176 0.17 18.12 -3.25
CA ASP A 176 -1.18 18.20 -3.80
C ASP A 176 -2.19 18.63 -2.71
N PRO A 177 -2.86 19.79 -2.85
CA PRO A 177 -3.83 20.27 -1.85
C PRO A 177 -4.97 19.28 -1.60
N ALA A 178 -5.38 18.49 -2.61
CA ALA A 178 -6.43 17.50 -2.48
C ALA A 178 -6.09 16.38 -1.47
N ARG A 179 -4.82 16.24 -1.11
CA ARG A 179 -4.36 15.30 -0.09
C ARG A 179 -4.67 15.75 1.34
N GLY A 180 -4.86 17.05 1.56
CA GLY A 180 -5.18 17.63 2.85
C GLY A 180 -4.05 17.58 3.90
N ARG A 181 -2.82 17.20 3.49
CA ARG A 181 -1.64 17.19 4.37
C ARG A 181 -0.34 17.17 3.59
N VAL A 182 0.71 17.74 4.19
CA VAL A 182 2.06 17.78 3.63
C VAL A 182 3.03 17.10 4.60
N VAL A 183 3.72 16.06 4.16
CA VAL A 183 4.79 15.41 4.93
C VAL A 183 6.08 16.21 4.78
N PRO A 184 6.87 16.44 5.84
CA PRO A 184 8.19 17.08 5.74
C PRO A 184 9.08 16.39 4.69
N GLU A 185 9.84 17.17 3.93
CA GLU A 185 10.61 16.65 2.79
C GLU A 185 11.67 15.64 3.22
N ASP A 186 12.34 15.86 4.36
CA ASP A 186 13.33 14.95 4.93
C ASP A 186 12.69 13.61 5.32
N ILE A 187 11.46 13.63 5.84
CA ILE A 187 10.68 12.42 6.18
C ILE A 187 10.23 11.72 4.89
N LEU A 188 9.83 12.50 3.87
CA LEU A 188 9.47 11.96 2.56
C LEU A 188 10.66 11.19 1.97
N LEU A 189 11.84 11.81 1.93
CA LEU A 189 13.07 11.20 1.44
C LEU A 189 13.44 9.95 2.24
N LYS A 190 13.41 10.03 3.58
CA LYS A 190 13.68 8.88 4.46
C LYS A 190 12.75 7.70 4.21
N THR A 191 11.45 7.96 4.01
CA THR A 191 10.48 6.89 3.77
C THR A 191 10.68 6.20 2.42
N HIS A 192 11.01 6.96 1.37
CA HIS A 192 11.29 6.39 0.04
C HIS A 192 12.62 5.63 0.00
N THR A 193 13.69 6.21 0.55
CA THR A 193 15.00 5.56 0.63
C THR A 193 14.93 4.28 1.46
N GLY A 194 14.28 4.34 2.62
CA GLY A 194 14.11 3.19 3.51
C GLY A 194 13.26 2.10 2.88
N ALA A 195 12.11 2.44 2.28
CA ALA A 195 11.28 1.48 1.56
C ALA A 195 12.05 0.78 0.43
N ALA A 196 12.79 1.54 -0.38
CA ALA A 196 13.61 0.98 -1.44
C ALA A 196 14.66 -0.01 -0.91
N LYS A 197 15.41 0.38 0.12
CA LYS A 197 16.42 -0.47 0.76
C LYS A 197 15.80 -1.75 1.32
N THR A 198 14.74 -1.61 2.11
CA THR A 198 14.13 -2.72 2.86
C THR A 198 13.44 -3.69 1.91
N VAL A 199 12.54 -3.18 1.04
CA VAL A 199 11.78 -4.04 0.15
C VAL A 199 12.67 -4.68 -0.92
N TYR A 200 13.60 -3.94 -1.49
CA TYR A 200 14.56 -4.51 -2.46
C TYR A 200 15.41 -5.64 -1.84
N SER A 201 15.82 -5.49 -0.58
CA SER A 201 16.52 -6.55 0.15
C SER A 201 15.66 -7.81 0.33
N ILE A 202 14.37 -7.65 0.63
CA ILE A 202 13.41 -8.77 0.70
C ILE A 202 13.26 -9.44 -0.67
N LEU A 203 13.07 -8.66 -1.75
CA LEU A 203 12.91 -9.14 -3.11
C LEU A 203 14.14 -9.92 -3.62
N LYS A 204 15.32 -9.57 -3.14
CA LYS A 204 16.58 -10.28 -3.43
C LYS A 204 16.85 -11.48 -2.50
N GLY A 205 15.92 -11.77 -1.59
CA GLY A 205 16.07 -12.87 -0.64
C GLY A 205 17.17 -12.67 0.40
N LYS A 206 17.69 -11.43 0.54
CA LYS A 206 18.76 -11.11 1.50
C LYS A 206 18.23 -10.95 2.92
N THR A 207 16.95 -10.72 3.08
CA THR A 207 16.29 -10.48 4.36
C THR A 207 15.05 -11.35 4.46
N ASN A 208 14.98 -12.15 5.52
CA ASN A 208 13.79 -12.95 5.80
C ASN A 208 12.78 -12.10 6.57
N ALA A 209 11.77 -11.61 5.86
CA ALA A 209 10.67 -10.86 6.45
C ALA A 209 9.56 -11.75 7.04
N GLY A 210 9.73 -13.08 7.06
CA GLY A 210 8.66 -14.00 7.50
C GLY A 210 7.44 -14.06 6.57
N ILE A 211 7.50 -13.40 5.41
CA ILE A 211 6.46 -13.34 4.39
C ILE A 211 6.64 -14.52 3.43
N LYS A 212 5.70 -15.47 3.45
CA LYS A 212 5.75 -16.66 2.57
C LYS A 212 4.63 -16.67 1.53
N GLY A 213 3.75 -15.68 1.55
CA GLY A 213 2.69 -15.46 0.56
C GLY A 213 3.20 -14.86 -0.75
N ASP A 214 2.31 -14.19 -1.47
CA ASP A 214 2.63 -13.50 -2.72
C ASP A 214 3.44 -12.23 -2.44
N VAL A 215 4.36 -11.90 -3.36
CA VAL A 215 5.15 -10.67 -3.30
C VAL A 215 5.09 -9.99 -4.67
N ASN A 216 4.57 -8.76 -4.69
CA ASN A 216 4.34 -8.00 -5.90
C ASN A 216 5.02 -6.63 -5.83
N VAL A 217 5.35 -6.07 -7.00
CA VAL A 217 5.78 -4.69 -7.17
C VAL A 217 4.86 -4.02 -8.19
N ILE A 218 4.24 -2.92 -7.80
CA ILE A 218 3.42 -2.08 -8.67
C ILE A 218 4.22 -0.83 -9.01
N LEU A 219 4.39 -0.53 -10.30
CA LEU A 219 4.92 0.76 -10.75
C LEU A 219 3.79 1.77 -10.87
N ASN A 220 3.70 2.69 -9.91
CA ASN A 220 2.62 3.66 -9.81
C ASN A 220 3.04 5.07 -10.20
N ASN A 221 3.21 5.34 -11.50
CA ASN A 221 3.46 6.67 -12.01
C ASN A 221 2.18 7.32 -12.55
N ARG A 222 1.74 8.43 -11.97
CA ARG A 222 0.46 9.10 -12.31
C ARG A 222 0.38 9.56 -13.77
N GLU A 223 1.50 9.82 -14.41
CA GLU A 223 1.57 10.35 -15.78
C GLU A 223 0.90 9.43 -16.81
N ASN A 224 0.69 8.16 -16.46
CA ASN A 224 0.06 7.16 -17.32
C ASN A 224 -1.38 6.79 -16.87
N THR A 225 -2.03 7.63 -16.07
CA THR A 225 -3.39 7.36 -15.62
C THR A 225 -4.38 7.83 -16.68
N ILE A 226 -5.02 6.88 -17.36
CA ILE A 226 -6.08 7.15 -18.34
C ILE A 226 -7.42 6.93 -17.61
N PRO A 227 -8.27 7.96 -17.45
CA PRO A 227 -9.60 7.77 -16.91
C PRO A 227 -10.47 6.95 -17.87
N PHE A 228 -11.35 6.13 -17.35
CA PHE A 228 -12.50 5.67 -18.14
C PHE A 228 -13.38 6.87 -18.44
N ILE A 229 -13.73 7.03 -19.70
CA ILE A 229 -14.65 8.06 -20.16
C ILE A 229 -15.97 7.43 -20.56
N ASP A 230 -17.06 8.15 -20.34
CA ASP A 230 -18.39 7.78 -20.82
C ASP A 230 -18.57 8.12 -22.33
N ALA A 231 -19.78 7.93 -22.83
CA ALA A 231 -20.11 8.22 -24.23
C ALA A 231 -19.98 9.71 -24.58
N GLU A 232 -20.08 10.59 -23.57
CA GLU A 232 -19.97 12.05 -23.66
C GLU A 232 -18.52 12.54 -23.53
N GLY A 233 -17.57 11.63 -23.25
CA GLY A 233 -16.13 11.94 -23.09
C GLY A 233 -15.75 12.39 -21.68
N GLU A 234 -16.67 12.30 -20.70
CA GLU A 234 -16.41 12.69 -19.32
C GLU A 234 -15.87 11.49 -18.49
N PRO A 235 -14.98 11.75 -17.52
CA PRO A 235 -14.45 10.69 -16.67
C PRO A 235 -15.54 10.01 -15.83
N ILE A 236 -15.68 8.69 -15.96
CA ILE A 236 -16.60 7.89 -15.15
C ILE A 236 -16.15 7.93 -13.69
N LYS A 237 -17.08 8.24 -12.78
CA LYS A 237 -16.86 8.31 -11.35
C LYS A 237 -17.44 7.06 -10.67
N GLY A 238 -16.61 6.39 -9.87
CA GLY A 238 -17.04 5.30 -9.00
C GLY A 238 -17.68 5.80 -7.69
N SER A 239 -17.95 4.88 -6.79
CA SER A 239 -18.44 5.22 -5.45
C SER A 239 -17.51 6.22 -4.76
N GLY A 240 -18.06 7.28 -4.17
CA GLY A 240 -17.30 8.33 -3.49
C GLY A 240 -16.66 9.37 -4.41
N SER A 241 -17.21 9.57 -5.62
CA SER A 241 -16.76 10.58 -6.60
C SER A 241 -15.32 10.41 -7.10
N LYS A 242 -14.69 9.26 -6.85
CA LYS A 242 -13.37 8.93 -7.39
C LYS A 242 -13.50 8.52 -8.85
N GLN A 243 -12.61 9.05 -9.70
CA GLN A 243 -12.55 8.62 -11.10
C GLN A 243 -12.12 7.16 -11.16
N ILE A 244 -12.85 6.36 -11.94
CA ILE A 244 -12.40 5.02 -12.32
C ILE A 244 -11.35 5.21 -13.41
N VAL A 245 -10.13 4.78 -13.15
CA VAL A 245 -9.01 4.95 -14.07
C VAL A 245 -8.51 3.61 -14.58
N ILE A 246 -8.39 3.48 -15.90
CA ILE A 246 -7.52 2.49 -16.51
C ILE A 246 -6.13 3.08 -16.43
N LYS A 247 -5.32 2.48 -15.63
CA LYS A 247 -3.90 2.76 -15.66
C LYS A 247 -3.26 1.81 -16.67
N ASP A 248 -2.23 2.28 -17.34
CA ASP A 248 -1.21 1.38 -17.87
C ASP A 248 -0.50 0.77 -16.66
N PHE A 249 -1.16 -0.25 -16.12
CA PHE A 249 -0.84 -0.87 -14.86
C PHE A 249 0.26 -1.86 -15.10
N THR A 250 1.44 -1.50 -14.65
CA THR A 250 2.60 -2.35 -14.76
C THR A 250 2.91 -2.93 -13.39
N TYR A 251 2.85 -4.23 -13.26
CA TYR A 251 3.26 -4.92 -12.05
C TYR A 251 4.18 -6.10 -12.35
N LEU A 252 5.00 -6.44 -11.37
CA LEU A 252 5.83 -7.63 -11.38
C LEU A 252 5.41 -8.54 -10.23
N ASN A 253 5.09 -9.79 -10.55
CA ASN A 253 4.96 -10.81 -9.53
C ASN A 253 6.33 -11.41 -9.24
N MET A 254 6.88 -11.06 -8.09
CA MET A 254 8.21 -11.49 -7.67
C MET A 254 8.20 -12.85 -6.96
N LYS A 255 7.03 -13.23 -6.40
CA LYS A 255 6.86 -14.52 -5.73
C LYS A 255 5.37 -14.85 -5.66
N LYS A 256 5.01 -16.05 -6.01
CA LYS A 256 3.68 -16.62 -5.74
C LYS A 256 3.71 -17.47 -4.47
N GLN A 257 2.58 -17.49 -3.76
CA GLN A 257 2.40 -18.32 -2.57
C GLN A 257 2.80 -19.79 -2.85
N GLY A 258 3.67 -20.32 -2.01
CA GLY A 258 4.17 -21.71 -2.14
C GLY A 258 5.24 -21.89 -3.23
N LYS A 259 5.70 -20.82 -3.86
CA LYS A 259 6.79 -20.84 -4.83
C LYS A 259 8.01 -20.05 -4.31
N PRO A 260 9.23 -20.33 -4.80
CA PRO A 260 10.39 -19.48 -4.54
C PRO A 260 10.23 -18.10 -5.20
N PHE A 261 11.13 -17.17 -4.87
CA PHE A 261 11.22 -15.90 -5.59
C PHE A 261 11.55 -16.15 -7.08
N ASN A 262 10.92 -15.32 -7.93
CA ASN A 262 11.17 -15.37 -9.37
C ASN A 262 12.62 -14.92 -9.65
N LYS A 263 13.43 -15.83 -10.21
CA LYS A 263 14.83 -15.59 -10.58
C LYS A 263 15.03 -15.45 -12.08
N GLU A 264 13.95 -15.38 -12.85
CA GLU A 264 14.03 -15.17 -14.29
C GLU A 264 14.77 -13.87 -14.61
N ALA A 265 15.77 -13.95 -15.48
CA ALA A 265 16.68 -12.86 -15.79
C ALA A 265 15.94 -11.61 -16.29
N SER A 266 14.94 -11.78 -17.13
CA SER A 266 14.09 -10.71 -17.65
C SER A 266 13.37 -9.96 -16.53
N VAL A 267 12.75 -10.68 -15.59
CA VAL A 267 12.02 -10.12 -14.44
C VAL A 267 12.97 -9.39 -13.49
N GLN A 268 14.15 -9.98 -13.23
CA GLN A 268 15.16 -9.38 -12.35
C GLN A 268 15.76 -8.09 -12.96
N LYS A 269 16.03 -8.08 -14.28
CA LYS A 269 16.47 -6.88 -15.00
C LYS A 269 15.40 -5.79 -14.98
N GLN A 270 14.14 -6.17 -15.22
CA GLN A 270 13.02 -5.22 -15.20
C GLN A 270 12.84 -4.61 -13.82
N LEU A 271 12.87 -5.41 -12.75
CA LEU A 271 12.82 -4.91 -11.37
C LEU A 271 13.95 -3.92 -11.10
N TYR A 272 15.19 -4.31 -11.42
CA TYR A 272 16.36 -3.45 -11.22
C TYR A 272 16.20 -2.11 -11.96
N HIS A 273 15.79 -2.16 -13.23
CA HIS A 273 15.57 -0.96 -14.04
C HIS A 273 14.50 -0.05 -13.44
N TRP A 274 13.37 -0.62 -13.02
CA TRP A 274 12.31 0.16 -12.37
C TRP A 274 12.79 0.83 -11.10
N VAL A 275 13.44 0.06 -10.24
CA VAL A 275 13.93 0.57 -8.96
C VAL A 275 14.96 1.66 -9.19
N LYS A 276 15.97 1.41 -10.02
CA LYS A 276 17.03 2.39 -10.34
C LYS A 276 16.47 3.71 -10.89
N LYS A 277 15.44 3.66 -11.73
CA LYS A 277 14.83 4.85 -12.35
C LYS A 277 13.95 5.65 -11.39
N ASN A 278 13.35 5.02 -10.39
CA ASN A 278 12.25 5.61 -9.64
C ASN A 278 12.58 5.92 -8.18
N VAL A 279 13.61 5.32 -7.59
CA VAL A 279 13.98 5.60 -6.21
C VAL A 279 14.82 6.89 -6.09
N PRO A 280 14.89 7.50 -4.89
CA PRO A 280 15.80 8.60 -4.62
C PRO A 280 17.27 8.19 -4.84
N ASN A 281 18.13 9.13 -5.22
CA ASN A 281 19.56 8.89 -5.39
C ASN A 281 20.21 8.26 -4.16
N ASP A 282 19.81 8.67 -2.97
CA ASP A 282 20.31 8.14 -1.70
C ASP A 282 20.05 6.63 -1.53
N ALA A 283 19.05 6.10 -2.20
CA ALA A 283 18.75 4.68 -2.19
C ALA A 283 19.64 3.87 -3.14
N LEU A 284 20.18 4.48 -4.19
CA LEU A 284 20.88 3.77 -5.28
C LEU A 284 22.08 2.95 -4.78
N LYS A 285 22.77 3.41 -3.73
CA LYS A 285 23.88 2.66 -3.10
C LYS A 285 23.48 1.29 -2.56
N HIS A 286 22.20 1.07 -2.30
CA HIS A 286 21.64 -0.19 -1.82
C HIS A 286 21.09 -1.08 -2.93
N ILE A 287 21.02 -0.56 -4.17
CA ILE A 287 20.41 -1.21 -5.32
C ILE A 287 21.54 -1.77 -6.19
N LYS A 288 21.76 -3.07 -6.12
CA LYS A 288 22.78 -3.76 -6.92
C LYS A 288 22.18 -4.38 -8.16
N GLU A 289 22.90 -4.28 -9.27
CA GLU A 289 22.57 -4.98 -10.49
C GLU A 289 22.51 -6.50 -10.24
N PRO A 290 21.54 -7.21 -10.81
CA PRO A 290 21.50 -8.65 -10.67
C PRO A 290 22.68 -9.29 -11.42
N GLU A 291 23.39 -10.17 -10.75
CA GLU A 291 24.30 -11.11 -11.38
C GLU A 291 23.44 -12.18 -12.08
N LEU A 292 23.52 -12.26 -13.42
CA LEU A 292 22.64 -13.07 -14.26
C LEU A 292 23.42 -14.17 -14.95
#